data_5c20c0cea8f081f1d38de686daa7b530
#
_entry.id   5c20c0cea8f081f1d38de686daa7b530
#
_cell.length_a   1.000
_cell.length_b   1.000
_cell.length_c   1.000
_cell.angle_alpha   90.00
_cell.angle_beta   90.00
_cell.angle_gamma   90.00
#
_symmetry.space_group_name_H-M   'P 1'
#
loop_
_entity.id
_entity.type
_entity.pdbx_description
1 polymer ?
#
loop_
_entity_poly.entity_id
_entity_poly.type
_entity_poly.pdbx_seq_one_letter_code
_entity_poly.pdbx_strand_id
1 'polypeptide(L)'
;MSLGHALRAAVAGAVAAGAWAAVEPKLRELTGGYHSQVRLIGGLAAPDGPWREVGLAGHLANGAAFGVAFAWLGLGGADQGILAAEVENTLLWPAVGVLDQIHPDVRSGAWPPLARNPHAFVQEVIGHAVFGAMLGALIPRRR
;
A
#
# COMPACT_ATOMS: atom_id res chain seq x y z
N MET A 1 4.17 -17.26 16.78
CA MET A 1 2.84 -16.66 16.65
C MET A 1 1.82 -17.79 16.41
N SER A 2 0.67 -17.80 17.10
CA SER A 2 -0.38 -18.80 16.84
C SER A 2 -1.12 -18.49 15.54
N LEU A 3 -1.75 -19.51 14.92
CA LEU A 3 -2.54 -19.33 13.68
C LEU A 3 -3.65 -18.27 13.88
N GLY A 4 -4.37 -18.30 15.01
CA GLY A 4 -5.42 -17.32 15.28
C GLY A 4 -4.89 -15.89 15.43
N HIS A 5 -3.65 -15.72 15.89
CA HIS A 5 -3.01 -14.39 15.92
C HIS A 5 -2.60 -13.94 14.51
N ALA A 6 -2.06 -14.84 13.69
CA ALA A 6 -1.71 -14.55 12.30
C ALA A 6 -2.94 -14.14 11.48
N LEU A 7 -4.06 -14.85 11.63
CA LEU A 7 -5.31 -14.52 10.93
C LEU A 7 -5.84 -13.13 11.32
N ARG A 8 -5.85 -12.81 12.64
CA ARG A 8 -6.26 -11.46 13.07
C ARG A 8 -5.35 -10.37 12.51
N ALA A 9 -4.04 -10.61 12.49
CA ALA A 9 -3.08 -9.67 11.91
C ALA A 9 -3.26 -9.50 10.39
N ALA A 10 -3.53 -10.58 9.67
CA ALA A 10 -3.86 -10.54 8.24
C ALA A 10 -5.13 -9.71 7.97
N VAL A 11 -6.19 -9.94 8.75
CA VAL A 11 -7.44 -9.16 8.65
C VAL A 11 -7.19 -7.70 8.94
N ALA A 12 -6.43 -7.37 10.01
CA ALA A 12 -6.08 -5.99 10.35
C ALA A 12 -5.32 -5.30 9.19
N GLY A 13 -4.35 -5.99 8.59
CA GLY A 13 -3.60 -5.47 7.45
C GLY A 13 -4.47 -5.27 6.21
N ALA A 14 -5.37 -6.21 5.89
CA ALA A 14 -6.31 -6.05 4.80
C ALA A 14 -7.27 -4.87 5.02
N VAL A 15 -7.79 -4.70 6.24
CA VAL A 15 -8.65 -3.55 6.59
C VAL A 15 -7.89 -2.24 6.46
N ALA A 16 -6.64 -2.17 6.91
CA ALA A 16 -5.80 -0.98 6.76
C ALA A 16 -5.54 -0.63 5.30
N ALA A 17 -5.26 -1.63 4.45
CA ALA A 17 -5.11 -1.44 3.01
C ALA A 17 -6.43 -0.98 2.36
N GLY A 18 -7.56 -1.54 2.77
CA GLY A 18 -8.88 -1.08 2.32
C GLY A 18 -9.17 0.38 2.70
N ALA A 19 -8.76 0.81 3.91
CA ALA A 19 -8.89 2.19 4.34
C ALA A 19 -8.03 3.13 3.47
N TRP A 20 -6.78 2.74 3.16
CA TRP A 20 -5.95 3.50 2.23
C TRP A 20 -6.62 3.61 0.86
N ALA A 21 -7.04 2.49 0.24
CA ALA A 21 -7.71 2.50 -1.05
C ALA A 21 -8.97 3.41 -1.07
N ALA A 22 -9.71 3.47 0.05
CA ALA A 22 -10.90 4.31 0.17
C ALA A 22 -10.57 5.82 0.22
N VAL A 23 -9.44 6.23 0.81
CA VAL A 23 -9.04 7.64 0.89
C VAL A 23 -8.17 8.08 -0.30
N GLU A 24 -7.62 7.14 -1.06
CA GLU A 24 -6.71 7.41 -2.17
C GLU A 24 -7.25 8.42 -3.20
N PRO A 25 -8.53 8.40 -3.64
CA PRO A 25 -9.06 9.41 -4.55
C PRO A 25 -8.91 10.83 -4.01
N LYS A 26 -9.14 11.00 -2.70
CA LYS A 26 -8.99 12.30 -2.04
C LYS A 26 -7.53 12.70 -1.88
N LEU A 27 -6.65 11.75 -1.60
CA LEU A 27 -5.20 12.01 -1.55
C LEU A 27 -4.68 12.49 -2.90
N ARG A 28 -5.12 11.89 -4.01
CA ARG A 28 -4.76 12.35 -5.36
C ARG A 28 -5.14 13.80 -5.63
N GLU A 29 -6.35 14.19 -5.24
CA GLU A 29 -6.79 15.59 -5.35
C GLU A 29 -5.91 16.54 -4.54
N LEU A 30 -5.56 16.17 -3.31
CA LEU A 30 -4.79 17.02 -2.39
C LEU A 30 -3.30 17.12 -2.76
N THR A 31 -2.73 16.04 -3.26
CA THR A 31 -1.29 15.97 -3.58
C THR A 31 -0.97 16.31 -5.03
N GLY A 32 -1.98 16.39 -5.90
CA GLY A 32 -1.78 16.45 -7.34
C GLY A 32 -1.24 15.14 -7.93
N GLY A 33 -1.35 14.05 -7.17
CA GLY A 33 -1.00 12.72 -7.64
C GLY A 33 -2.02 12.17 -8.65
N TYR A 34 -1.64 11.17 -9.41
CA TYR A 34 -2.47 10.65 -10.52
C TYR A 34 -2.58 9.12 -10.53
N HIS A 35 -1.64 8.41 -9.93
CA HIS A 35 -1.66 6.96 -9.88
C HIS A 35 -2.56 6.44 -8.75
N SER A 36 -2.91 5.16 -8.83
CA SER A 36 -3.67 4.42 -7.82
C SER A 36 -2.97 3.10 -7.55
N GLN A 37 -2.83 2.72 -6.28
CA GLN A 37 -2.25 1.43 -5.89
C GLN A 37 -3.04 0.26 -6.47
N VAL A 38 -4.36 0.38 -6.47
CA VAL A 38 -5.24 -0.63 -7.09
C VAL A 38 -4.98 -0.73 -8.60
N ARG A 39 -4.82 0.41 -9.29
CA ARG A 39 -4.52 0.42 -10.73
C ARG A 39 -3.09 -0.02 -11.01
N LEU A 40 -2.14 0.32 -10.15
CA LEU A 40 -0.74 -0.09 -10.28
C LEU A 40 -0.62 -1.62 -10.27
N ILE A 41 -1.26 -2.28 -9.30
CA ILE A 41 -1.24 -3.75 -9.18
C ILE A 41 -2.08 -4.39 -10.29
N GLY A 42 -3.30 -3.91 -10.48
CA GLY A 42 -4.23 -4.49 -11.44
C GLY A 42 -3.83 -4.29 -12.88
N GLY A 43 -3.24 -3.14 -13.22
CA GLY A 43 -2.73 -2.85 -14.56
C GLY A 43 -1.57 -3.74 -14.97
N LEU A 44 -0.75 -4.19 -14.01
CA LEU A 44 0.31 -5.16 -14.25
C LEU A 44 -0.23 -6.59 -14.38
N ALA A 45 -1.14 -6.98 -13.49
CA ALA A 45 -1.60 -8.36 -13.39
C ALA A 45 -2.72 -8.71 -14.39
N ALA A 46 -3.54 -7.75 -14.80
CA ALA A 46 -4.66 -7.92 -15.70
C ALA A 46 -4.89 -6.68 -16.57
N PRO A 47 -3.93 -6.30 -17.44
CA PRO A 47 -4.00 -5.05 -18.21
C PRO A 47 -5.24 -4.95 -19.09
N ASP A 48 -5.63 -6.05 -19.72
CA ASP A 48 -6.78 -6.16 -20.63
C ASP A 48 -8.01 -6.83 -19.98
N GLY A 49 -7.97 -7.03 -18.64
CA GLY A 49 -8.97 -7.78 -17.88
C GLY A 49 -9.61 -6.96 -16.75
N PRO A 50 -10.16 -7.64 -15.73
CA PRO A 50 -10.81 -7.02 -14.57
C PRO A 50 -9.77 -6.44 -13.60
N TRP A 51 -8.99 -5.46 -14.07
CA TRP A 51 -7.88 -4.90 -13.34
C TRP A 51 -8.27 -4.31 -11.96
N ARG A 52 -9.51 -3.81 -11.82
CA ARG A 52 -9.98 -3.22 -10.54
C ARG A 52 -10.11 -4.28 -9.46
N GLU A 53 -10.74 -5.39 -9.79
CA GLU A 53 -10.96 -6.51 -8.89
C GLU A 53 -9.64 -7.20 -8.54
N VAL A 54 -8.81 -7.45 -9.54
CA VAL A 54 -7.47 -8.04 -9.38
C VAL A 54 -6.57 -7.12 -8.57
N GLY A 55 -6.56 -5.83 -8.90
CA GLY A 55 -5.77 -4.84 -8.20
C GLY A 55 -6.19 -4.65 -6.75
N LEU A 56 -7.51 -4.57 -6.48
CA LEU A 56 -8.01 -4.49 -5.11
C LEU A 56 -7.67 -5.75 -4.32
N ALA A 57 -7.89 -6.93 -4.88
CA ALA A 57 -7.54 -8.18 -4.23
C ALA A 57 -6.04 -8.26 -3.91
N GLY A 58 -5.18 -7.87 -4.86
CA GLY A 58 -3.72 -7.80 -4.67
C GLY A 58 -3.32 -6.80 -3.59
N HIS A 59 -3.92 -5.62 -3.59
CA HIS A 59 -3.66 -4.57 -2.59
C HIS A 59 -4.05 -5.04 -1.18
N LEU A 60 -5.24 -5.65 -1.02
CA LEU A 60 -5.68 -6.21 0.26
C LEU A 60 -4.80 -7.38 0.71
N ALA A 61 -4.38 -8.25 -0.21
CA ALA A 61 -3.48 -9.38 0.08
C ALA A 61 -2.09 -8.88 0.54
N ASN A 62 -1.55 -7.85 -0.11
CA ASN A 62 -0.30 -7.21 0.32
C ASN A 62 -0.43 -6.64 1.73
N GLY A 63 -1.50 -5.89 2.01
CA GLY A 63 -1.78 -5.38 3.34
C GLY A 63 -1.92 -6.49 4.38
N ALA A 64 -2.59 -7.61 4.04
CA ALA A 64 -2.70 -8.78 4.92
C ALA A 64 -1.33 -9.38 5.25
N ALA A 65 -0.47 -9.56 4.24
CA ALA A 65 0.90 -10.07 4.43
C ALA A 65 1.73 -9.14 5.32
N PHE A 66 1.65 -7.82 5.09
CA PHE A 66 2.32 -6.83 5.91
C PHE A 66 1.82 -6.88 7.37
N GLY A 67 0.51 -6.99 7.59
CA GLY A 67 -0.07 -7.13 8.93
C GLY A 67 0.48 -8.35 9.69
N VAL A 68 0.62 -9.49 9.00
CA VAL A 68 1.25 -10.69 9.58
C VAL A 68 2.71 -10.44 9.94
N ALA A 69 3.49 -9.83 9.05
CA ALA A 69 4.89 -9.49 9.29
C ALA A 69 5.05 -8.52 10.46
N PHE A 70 4.23 -7.47 10.52
CA PHE A 70 4.18 -6.49 11.59
C PHE A 70 3.94 -7.15 12.97
N ALA A 71 2.94 -8.02 13.04
CA ALA A 71 2.64 -8.75 14.28
C ALA A 71 3.71 -9.80 14.63
N TRP A 72 4.34 -10.43 13.62
CA TRP A 72 5.42 -11.39 13.83
C TRP A 72 6.66 -10.74 14.42
N LEU A 73 6.98 -9.52 13.99
CA LEU A 73 8.05 -8.69 14.55
C LEU A 73 7.73 -8.16 15.96
N GLY A 74 6.54 -8.44 16.50
CA GLY A 74 6.13 -7.99 17.84
C GLY A 74 5.76 -6.51 17.89
N LEU A 75 5.57 -5.87 16.74
CA LEU A 75 5.20 -4.47 16.62
C LEU A 75 3.71 -4.26 16.93
N GLY A 76 3.34 -3.04 17.35
CA GLY A 76 1.98 -2.64 17.65
C GLY A 76 1.88 -1.16 18.01
N GLY A 77 0.66 -0.61 17.89
CA GLY A 77 0.41 0.82 18.09
C GLY A 77 0.64 1.65 16.83
N ALA A 78 -0.10 2.76 16.71
CA ALA A 78 -0.15 3.56 15.49
C ALA A 78 1.22 4.15 15.08
N ASP A 79 2.02 4.57 16.02
CA ASP A 79 3.37 5.13 15.79
C ASP A 79 4.32 4.09 15.17
N GLN A 80 4.33 2.85 15.70
CA GLN A 80 5.13 1.78 15.11
C GLN A 80 4.56 1.33 13.75
N GLY A 81 3.23 1.38 13.58
CA GLY A 81 2.59 1.10 12.31
C GLY A 81 3.01 2.10 11.23
N ILE A 82 2.94 3.41 11.52
CA ILE A 82 3.41 4.46 10.61
C ILE A 82 4.89 4.26 10.29
N LEU A 83 5.74 4.10 11.30
CA LEU A 83 7.18 3.93 11.09
C LEU A 83 7.48 2.71 10.19
N ALA A 84 6.84 1.57 10.45
CA ALA A 84 7.07 0.35 9.67
C ALA A 84 6.62 0.51 8.22
N ALA A 85 5.48 1.16 7.98
CA ALA A 85 4.96 1.43 6.65
C ALA A 85 5.86 2.42 5.88
N GLU A 86 6.37 3.47 6.52
CA GLU A 86 7.29 4.42 5.88
C GLU A 86 8.67 3.81 5.59
N VAL A 87 9.16 2.93 6.45
CA VAL A 87 10.39 2.17 6.19
C VAL A 87 10.21 1.29 4.95
N GLU A 88 9.08 0.56 4.86
CA GLU A 88 8.76 -0.25 3.67
C GLU A 88 8.68 0.61 2.41
N ASN A 89 7.90 1.70 2.44
CA ASN A 89 7.79 2.64 1.33
C ASN A 89 9.17 3.13 0.85
N THR A 90 10.01 3.57 1.80
CA THR A 90 11.34 4.09 1.47
C THR A 90 12.25 3.02 0.86
N LEU A 91 12.21 1.80 1.38
CA LEU A 91 13.02 0.69 0.88
C LEU A 91 12.56 0.19 -0.49
N LEU A 92 11.24 0.23 -0.76
CA LEU A 92 10.68 -0.22 -2.03
C LEU A 92 10.65 0.88 -3.09
N TRP A 93 10.77 2.16 -2.72
CA TRP A 93 10.71 3.26 -3.68
C TRP A 93 11.66 3.11 -4.89
N PRO A 94 12.92 2.65 -4.74
CA PRO A 94 13.78 2.42 -5.90
C PRO A 94 13.23 1.40 -6.91
N ALA A 95 12.42 0.43 -6.45
CA ALA A 95 11.79 -0.55 -7.32
C ALA A 95 10.69 0.05 -8.21
N VAL A 96 10.15 1.22 -7.85
CA VAL A 96 9.18 1.97 -8.67
C VAL A 96 9.80 2.35 -10.03
N GLY A 97 11.13 2.57 -10.09
CA GLY A 97 11.82 2.78 -11.35
C GLY A 97 11.78 1.56 -12.31
N VAL A 98 11.64 0.36 -11.78
CA VAL A 98 11.40 -0.86 -12.58
C VAL A 98 9.94 -0.88 -13.04
N LEU A 99 9.01 -0.52 -12.16
CA LEU A 99 7.58 -0.43 -12.52
C LEU A 99 7.36 0.57 -13.66
N ASP A 100 8.05 1.71 -13.66
CA ASP A 100 7.98 2.70 -14.74
C ASP A 100 8.34 2.12 -16.12
N GLN A 101 9.20 1.08 -16.17
CA GLN A 101 9.61 0.47 -17.43
C GLN A 101 8.60 -0.57 -17.96
N ILE A 102 7.82 -1.17 -17.07
CA ILE A 102 6.95 -2.30 -17.42
C ILE A 102 5.45 -1.99 -17.32
N HIS A 103 5.06 -0.97 -16.53
CA HIS A 103 3.65 -0.68 -16.30
C HIS A 103 2.97 -0.13 -17.57
N PRO A 104 1.83 -0.71 -18.00
CA PRO A 104 1.15 -0.32 -19.24
C PRO A 104 0.81 1.17 -19.32
N ASP A 105 0.33 1.76 -18.22
CA ASP A 105 -0.08 3.17 -18.19
C ASP A 105 1.12 4.13 -18.32
N VAL A 106 2.29 3.76 -17.80
CA VAL A 106 3.52 4.55 -17.99
C VAL A 106 4.03 4.39 -19.41
N ARG A 107 4.05 3.17 -19.95
CA ARG A 107 4.51 2.88 -21.32
C ARG A 107 3.64 3.52 -22.39
N SER A 108 2.34 3.64 -22.15
CA SER A 108 1.41 4.32 -23.08
C SER A 108 1.42 5.84 -22.93
N GLY A 109 2.08 6.38 -21.92
CA GLY A 109 2.06 7.82 -21.61
C GLY A 109 0.80 8.28 -20.88
N ALA A 110 -0.08 7.36 -20.45
CA ALA A 110 -1.25 7.70 -19.63
C ALA A 110 -0.83 8.20 -18.24
N TRP A 111 0.27 7.67 -17.70
CA TRP A 111 0.93 8.17 -16.51
C TRP A 111 2.34 8.67 -16.84
N PRO A 112 2.77 9.80 -16.28
CA PRO A 112 4.19 10.14 -16.25
C PRO A 112 4.95 9.15 -15.35
N PRO A 113 6.30 9.01 -15.52
CA PRO A 113 7.10 8.15 -14.67
C PRO A 113 6.90 8.46 -13.17
N LEU A 114 6.66 7.42 -12.36
CA LEU A 114 6.36 7.56 -10.93
C LEU A 114 7.60 7.85 -10.10
N ALA A 115 8.70 7.14 -10.36
CA ALA A 115 9.91 7.16 -9.55
C ALA A 115 10.55 8.55 -9.40
N ARG A 116 10.36 9.42 -10.39
CA ARG A 116 10.90 10.79 -10.40
C ARG A 116 9.85 11.87 -10.16
N ASN A 117 8.63 11.48 -9.82
CA ASN A 117 7.53 12.40 -9.60
C ASN A 117 7.34 12.69 -8.11
N PRO A 118 7.60 13.94 -7.64
CA PRO A 118 7.46 14.27 -6.23
C PRO A 118 6.01 14.18 -5.74
N HIS A 119 5.00 14.42 -6.58
CA HIS A 119 3.59 14.26 -6.21
C HIS A 119 3.24 12.80 -5.97
N ALA A 120 3.79 11.88 -6.80
CA ALA A 120 3.62 10.45 -6.59
C ALA A 120 4.26 10.02 -5.26
N PHE A 121 5.49 10.46 -4.98
CA PHE A 121 6.17 10.14 -3.71
C PHE A 121 5.40 10.67 -2.50
N VAL A 122 4.95 11.93 -2.52
CA VAL A 122 4.16 12.52 -1.43
C VAL A 122 2.84 11.78 -1.22
N GLN A 123 2.17 11.38 -2.30
CA GLN A 123 0.94 10.57 -2.22
C GLN A 123 1.21 9.23 -1.52
N GLU A 124 2.31 8.55 -1.86
CA GLU A 124 2.71 7.29 -1.23
C GLU A 124 3.02 7.45 0.25
N VAL A 125 3.80 8.47 0.63
CA VAL A 125 4.10 8.75 2.04
C VAL A 125 2.80 8.93 2.84
N ILE A 126 1.86 9.73 2.36
CA ILE A 126 0.59 9.93 3.07
C ILE A 126 -0.25 8.64 3.09
N GLY A 127 -0.29 7.90 1.99
CA GLY A 127 -1.00 6.61 1.91
C GLY A 127 -0.44 5.59 2.90
N HIS A 128 0.89 5.45 2.97
CA HIS A 128 1.57 4.56 3.93
C HIS A 128 1.37 5.01 5.38
N ALA A 129 1.35 6.34 5.65
CA ALA A 129 1.03 6.85 6.98
C ALA A 129 -0.41 6.49 7.41
N VAL A 130 -1.39 6.61 6.50
CA VAL A 130 -2.80 6.19 6.76
C VAL A 130 -2.88 4.70 7.01
N PHE A 131 -2.25 3.89 6.15
CA PHE A 131 -2.18 2.44 6.29
C PHE A 131 -1.56 2.05 7.64
N GLY A 132 -0.38 2.59 7.95
CA GLY A 132 0.36 2.28 9.17
C GLY A 132 -0.36 2.70 10.44
N ALA A 133 -1.01 3.87 10.45
CA ALA A 133 -1.81 4.34 11.57
C ALA A 133 -3.00 3.40 11.84
N MET A 134 -3.73 3.02 10.79
CA MET A 134 -4.86 2.10 10.91
C MET A 134 -4.40 0.71 11.37
N LEU A 135 -3.35 0.16 10.74
CA LEU A 135 -2.79 -1.14 11.12
C LEU A 135 -2.38 -1.17 12.60
N GLY A 136 -1.62 -0.17 13.04
CA GLY A 136 -1.15 -0.08 14.41
C GLY A 136 -2.27 0.14 15.43
N ALA A 137 -3.35 0.85 15.04
CA ALA A 137 -4.55 0.98 15.88
C ALA A 137 -5.29 -0.36 16.06
N LEU A 138 -5.30 -1.20 15.00
CA LEU A 138 -5.93 -2.52 15.01
C LEU A 138 -5.05 -3.60 15.68
N ILE A 139 -3.73 -3.39 15.74
CA ILE A 139 -2.76 -4.27 16.41
C ILE A 139 -2.14 -3.50 17.58
N PRO A 140 -2.77 -3.51 18.77
CA PRO A 140 -2.25 -2.78 19.92
C PRO A 140 -0.93 -3.37 20.42
N ARG A 141 -0.13 -2.53 21.08
CA ARG A 141 1.10 -2.98 21.75
C ARG A 141 0.81 -4.07 22.78
N ARG A 142 1.63 -5.09 22.78
CA ARG A 142 1.63 -6.05 23.90
C ARG A 142 2.17 -5.34 25.14
N ARG A 143 1.42 -5.37 26.20
CA ARG A 143 1.86 -4.94 27.53
C ARG A 143 2.78 -5.99 28.12
#